data_e551503e20df0fa64af02c0468ea948c
#
_entry.id   e551503e20df0fa64af02c0468ea948c
#
_cell.length_a   1.000
_cell.length_b   1.000
_cell.length_c   1.000
_cell.angle_alpha   90.00
_cell.angle_beta   90.00
_cell.angle_gamma   90.00
#
_symmetry.space_group_name_H-M   'P 1'
#
loop_
_entity.id
_entity.type
_entity.pdbx_description
1 polymer ?
#
loop_
_entity_poly.entity_id
_entity_poly.type
_entity_poly.pdbx_seq_one_letter_code
_entity_poly.pdbx_strand_id
1 'polypeptide(L)'
;MNQTVKSRERSRRIFLQRAALAAAAALTGVGRAPGRTGQEESPVSEDETIFRTVMAGAEQKNLRSKPVGEAMAALGRAFLGTPYVAHTLEEEGEEHLVVNLRGLDCTTFMENTLVLARCLHLNAATFEEYRKQLTFVRYRGGTIDGYPSRLHYFTDWVHDNERKGVVRDVTAALGGERSDRRVNFMSTHPGSYRQLANAEYLSAIREVEEAMNQRGFFVVPSRRVVDILPELLDGDILGTATTIAGMDVSHTGIVVREGGIPRFLHAPLSGGAVWMADGSVADYISSHKQMTGIVIARPLDPAPGP
;
A
#
# COMPACT_ATOMS: atom_id res chain seq x y z
N MET A 1 -23.67 1.46 -20.35
CA MET A 1 -23.75 1.81 -18.92
C MET A 1 -24.21 0.66 -18.00
N ASN A 2 -24.58 -0.53 -18.50
CA ASN A 2 -25.21 -1.61 -17.70
C ASN A 2 -24.34 -2.83 -17.37
N GLN A 3 -23.17 -3.02 -17.98
CA GLN A 3 -22.30 -4.17 -17.70
C GLN A 3 -21.35 -3.93 -16.53
N THR A 4 -20.85 -2.73 -16.34
CA THR A 4 -19.91 -2.34 -15.27
C THR A 4 -20.57 -2.42 -13.87
N VAL A 5 -21.85 -2.07 -13.76
CA VAL A 5 -22.61 -2.12 -12.49
C VAL A 5 -22.89 -3.58 -12.09
N LYS A 6 -23.25 -4.45 -13.04
CA LYS A 6 -23.49 -5.87 -12.76
C LYS A 6 -22.23 -6.65 -12.35
N SER A 7 -21.07 -6.28 -12.89
CA SER A 7 -19.77 -6.84 -12.50
C SER A 7 -19.40 -6.45 -11.05
N ARG A 8 -19.68 -5.20 -10.65
CA ARG A 8 -19.47 -4.69 -9.28
C ARG A 8 -20.35 -5.42 -8.24
N GLU A 9 -21.60 -5.68 -8.56
CA GLU A 9 -22.50 -6.42 -7.66
C GLU A 9 -22.12 -7.90 -7.54
N ARG A 10 -21.61 -8.53 -8.60
CA ARG A 10 -21.18 -9.93 -8.59
C ARG A 10 -19.94 -10.13 -7.75
N SER A 11 -18.95 -9.22 -7.82
CA SER A 11 -17.74 -9.24 -6.99
C SER A 11 -18.06 -9.02 -5.50
N ARG A 12 -18.98 -8.09 -5.19
CA ARG A 12 -19.46 -7.85 -3.82
C ARG A 12 -20.16 -9.09 -3.22
N ARG A 13 -21.01 -9.78 -3.99
CA ARG A 13 -21.68 -11.00 -3.54
C ARG A 13 -20.72 -12.17 -3.27
N ILE A 14 -19.70 -12.31 -4.09
CA ILE A 14 -18.68 -13.37 -3.92
C ILE A 14 -17.83 -13.12 -2.67
N PHE A 15 -17.47 -11.88 -2.37
CA PHE A 15 -16.72 -11.51 -1.17
C PHE A 15 -17.56 -11.72 0.11
N LEU A 16 -18.81 -11.26 0.14
CA LEU A 16 -19.73 -11.41 1.27
C LEU A 16 -20.15 -12.88 1.51
N GLN A 17 -20.31 -13.68 0.46
CA GLN A 17 -20.65 -15.09 0.59
C GLN A 17 -19.48 -15.96 1.12
N ARG A 18 -18.22 -15.56 0.88
CA ARG A 18 -17.06 -16.29 1.43
C ARG A 18 -16.78 -15.94 2.89
N ALA A 19 -17.16 -14.74 3.35
CA ALA A 19 -17.05 -14.36 4.76
C ALA A 19 -18.16 -14.97 5.65
N ALA A 20 -19.33 -15.32 5.10
CA ALA A 20 -20.48 -15.83 5.85
C ALA A 20 -20.48 -17.35 6.12
N LEU A 21 -19.56 -18.11 5.52
CA LEU A 21 -19.51 -19.58 5.65
C LEU A 21 -18.64 -20.10 6.82
N ALA A 22 -18.02 -19.22 7.60
CA ALA A 22 -17.16 -19.61 8.73
C ALA A 22 -17.84 -19.52 10.12
N ALA A 23 -19.12 -19.15 10.23
CA ALA A 23 -19.76 -18.82 11.50
C ALA A 23 -20.91 -19.77 11.95
N ALA A 24 -20.93 -21.03 11.51
CA ALA A 24 -21.98 -21.97 11.95
C ALA A 24 -21.42 -23.36 12.27
N ALA A 25 -20.83 -23.55 13.44
CA ALA A 25 -20.80 -24.81 14.18
C ALA A 25 -20.13 -24.62 15.56
N ALA A 26 -20.91 -24.51 16.62
CA ALA A 26 -20.70 -25.14 17.92
C ALA A 26 -21.64 -24.57 18.99
N LEU A 27 -22.76 -25.21 19.14
CA LEU A 27 -23.56 -25.15 20.38
C LEU A 27 -24.03 -26.57 20.70
N THR A 28 -23.26 -27.29 21.53
CA THR A 28 -23.81 -28.32 22.44
C THR A 28 -22.88 -28.41 23.65
N GLY A 29 -23.50 -28.38 24.79
CA GLY A 29 -22.89 -28.09 26.07
C GLY A 29 -22.38 -29.26 26.90
N VAL A 30 -22.08 -28.89 28.14
CA VAL A 30 -21.94 -29.65 29.38
C VAL A 30 -20.51 -30.03 29.81
N GLY A 31 -20.13 -29.54 31.01
CA GLY A 31 -19.04 -30.10 31.80
C GLY A 31 -18.17 -29.07 32.52
N ARG A 32 -18.62 -28.61 33.70
CA ARG A 32 -17.89 -27.67 34.55
C ARG A 32 -16.87 -28.44 35.40
N ALA A 33 -15.61 -28.19 35.21
CA ALA A 33 -14.52 -28.54 36.12
C ALA A 33 -13.80 -27.23 36.56
N PRO A 34 -13.44 -27.05 37.86
CA PRO A 34 -12.83 -25.80 38.33
C PRO A 34 -11.32 -25.84 38.19
N GLY A 35 -10.74 -24.71 37.80
CA GLY A 35 -9.36 -24.40 38.06
C GLY A 35 -8.41 -24.45 36.87
N ARG A 36 -8.51 -23.41 36.00
CA ARG A 36 -7.38 -22.86 35.24
C ARG A 36 -7.63 -21.38 35.10
N THR A 37 -6.74 -20.55 35.66
CA THR A 37 -6.67 -19.13 35.35
C THR A 37 -6.34 -19.01 33.86
N GLY A 38 -7.37 -19.09 33.02
CA GLY A 38 -7.28 -18.80 31.61
C GLY A 38 -7.06 -17.30 31.49
N GLN A 39 -5.94 -16.87 30.91
CA GLN A 39 -5.88 -15.56 30.26
C GLN A 39 -7.02 -15.57 29.24
N GLU A 40 -8.03 -14.70 29.45
CA GLU A 40 -9.03 -14.43 28.44
C GLU A 40 -8.28 -13.89 27.22
N GLU A 41 -8.14 -14.72 26.19
CA GLU A 41 -7.63 -14.26 24.90
C GLU A 41 -8.57 -13.16 24.41
N SER A 42 -8.04 -11.95 24.24
CA SER A 42 -8.78 -10.85 23.63
C SER A 42 -9.35 -11.31 22.29
N PRO A 43 -10.61 -10.97 21.95
CA PRO A 43 -11.20 -11.40 20.71
C PRO A 43 -10.37 -10.97 19.51
N VAL A 44 -10.11 -11.90 18.57
CA VAL A 44 -9.36 -11.66 17.35
C VAL A 44 -10.01 -10.53 16.55
N SER A 45 -9.26 -9.51 16.17
CA SER A 45 -9.79 -8.37 15.42
C SER A 45 -10.21 -8.79 14.00
N GLU A 46 -11.11 -8.00 13.38
CA GLU A 46 -11.48 -8.22 11.96
C GLU A 46 -10.25 -8.13 11.05
N ASP A 47 -9.35 -7.18 11.30
CA ASP A 47 -8.14 -7.01 10.50
C ASP A 47 -7.20 -8.22 10.62
N GLU A 48 -7.08 -8.81 11.82
CA GLU A 48 -6.33 -10.04 12.00
C GLU A 48 -7.00 -11.23 11.31
N THR A 49 -8.32 -11.29 11.29
CA THR A 49 -9.07 -12.33 10.57
C THR A 49 -8.83 -12.23 9.07
N ILE A 50 -8.84 -11.01 8.50
CA ILE A 50 -8.52 -10.76 7.09
C ILE A 50 -7.08 -11.15 6.80
N PHE A 51 -6.13 -10.72 7.64
CA PHE A 51 -4.72 -11.10 7.53
C PHE A 51 -4.55 -12.62 7.46
N ARG A 52 -5.09 -13.36 8.41
CA ARG A 52 -5.01 -14.83 8.46
C ARG A 52 -5.61 -15.48 7.21
N THR A 53 -6.74 -14.98 6.74
CA THR A 53 -7.42 -15.48 5.54
C THR A 53 -6.58 -15.27 4.28
N VAL A 54 -6.02 -14.06 4.11
CA VAL A 54 -5.18 -13.72 2.96
C VAL A 54 -3.89 -14.53 2.96
N MET A 55 -3.22 -14.66 4.12
CA MET A 55 -2.00 -15.46 4.28
C MET A 55 -2.23 -16.95 4.01
N ALA A 56 -3.30 -17.52 4.53
CA ALA A 56 -3.67 -18.92 4.24
C ALA A 56 -3.91 -19.13 2.75
N GLY A 57 -4.59 -18.19 2.08
CA GLY A 57 -4.78 -18.26 0.62
C GLY A 57 -3.47 -18.11 -0.18
N ALA A 58 -2.50 -17.36 0.32
CA ALA A 58 -1.17 -17.22 -0.28
C ALA A 58 -0.36 -18.53 -0.17
N GLU A 59 -0.40 -19.18 0.99
CA GLU A 59 0.26 -20.48 1.21
C GLU A 59 -0.35 -21.57 0.32
N GLN A 60 -1.68 -21.66 0.24
CA GLN A 60 -2.37 -22.60 -0.65
C GLN A 60 -1.97 -22.45 -2.12
N LYS A 61 -1.65 -21.24 -2.55
CA LYS A 61 -1.19 -20.92 -3.92
C LYS A 61 0.32 -21.02 -4.07
N ASN A 62 1.04 -21.41 -3.03
CA ASN A 62 2.50 -21.49 -2.98
C ASN A 62 3.20 -20.19 -3.42
N LEU A 63 2.65 -19.04 -3.02
CA LEU A 63 3.20 -17.73 -3.42
C LEU A 63 4.57 -17.45 -2.82
N ARG A 64 4.95 -18.09 -1.73
CA ARG A 64 6.29 -17.99 -1.13
C ARG A 64 7.41 -18.40 -2.09
N SER A 65 7.15 -19.35 -3.00
CA SER A 65 8.14 -19.79 -3.99
C SER A 65 8.29 -18.86 -5.19
N LYS A 66 7.48 -17.81 -5.27
CA LYS A 66 7.51 -16.81 -6.33
C LYS A 66 8.38 -15.62 -5.93
N PRO A 67 8.93 -14.85 -6.88
CA PRO A 67 9.53 -13.56 -6.58
C PRO A 67 8.55 -12.68 -5.76
N VAL A 68 9.07 -11.87 -4.84
CA VAL A 68 8.23 -11.05 -3.94
C VAL A 68 7.25 -10.16 -4.70
N GLY A 69 7.63 -9.64 -5.87
CA GLY A 69 6.75 -8.83 -6.72
C GLY A 69 5.55 -9.62 -7.26
N GLU A 70 5.76 -10.87 -7.72
CA GLU A 70 4.67 -11.75 -8.18
C GLU A 70 3.73 -12.10 -7.01
N ALA A 71 4.30 -12.37 -5.83
CA ALA A 71 3.51 -12.62 -4.62
C ALA A 71 2.68 -11.38 -4.24
N MET A 72 3.29 -10.20 -4.29
CA MET A 72 2.62 -8.91 -4.04
C MET A 72 1.47 -8.67 -5.02
N ALA A 73 1.67 -8.89 -6.33
CA ALA A 73 0.63 -8.76 -7.33
C ALA A 73 -0.55 -9.72 -7.08
N ALA A 74 -0.26 -10.96 -6.70
CA ALA A 74 -1.29 -11.96 -6.38
C ALA A 74 -2.05 -11.62 -5.09
N LEU A 75 -1.36 -11.12 -4.06
CA LEU A 75 -1.95 -10.64 -2.81
C LEU A 75 -2.80 -9.39 -3.03
N GLY A 76 -2.34 -8.43 -3.84
CA GLY A 76 -3.10 -7.24 -4.21
C GLY A 76 -4.45 -7.58 -4.86
N ARG A 77 -4.49 -8.62 -5.70
CA ARG A 77 -5.76 -9.11 -6.29
C ARG A 77 -6.75 -9.64 -5.24
N ALA A 78 -6.29 -10.09 -4.09
CA ALA A 78 -7.18 -10.55 -3.00
C ALA A 78 -7.99 -9.39 -2.40
N PHE A 79 -7.52 -8.15 -2.53
CA PHE A 79 -8.20 -6.95 -2.06
C PHE A 79 -9.15 -6.31 -3.10
N LEU A 80 -9.30 -6.87 -4.31
CA LEU A 80 -10.24 -6.36 -5.30
C LEU A 80 -11.65 -6.24 -4.69
N GLY A 81 -12.24 -5.03 -4.78
CA GLY A 81 -13.55 -4.72 -4.23
C GLY A 81 -13.53 -4.28 -2.76
N THR A 82 -12.38 -4.28 -2.08
CA THR A 82 -12.26 -3.67 -0.74
C THR A 82 -12.59 -2.17 -0.83
N PRO A 83 -13.47 -1.64 0.04
CA PRO A 83 -13.90 -0.24 -0.02
C PRO A 83 -12.73 0.75 0.05
N TYR A 84 -12.84 1.85 -0.72
CA TYR A 84 -11.97 3.00 -0.53
C TYR A 84 -12.39 3.77 0.73
N VAL A 85 -11.46 4.01 1.64
CA VAL A 85 -11.69 4.84 2.83
C VAL A 85 -10.52 5.82 2.95
N ALA A 86 -10.83 7.12 2.82
CA ALA A 86 -9.83 8.18 2.96
C ALA A 86 -9.50 8.44 4.43
N HIS A 87 -8.30 8.98 4.65
CA HIS A 87 -7.86 9.50 5.96
C HIS A 87 -7.84 8.48 7.10
N THR A 88 -7.69 7.19 6.80
CA THR A 88 -7.64 6.14 7.83
C THR A 88 -6.43 6.26 8.75
N LEU A 89 -5.40 7.00 8.35
CA LEU A 89 -4.18 7.24 9.14
C LEU A 89 -4.20 8.57 9.91
N GLU A 90 -5.27 9.38 9.77
CA GLU A 90 -5.40 10.69 10.41
C GLU A 90 -6.24 10.60 11.68
N GLU A 91 -5.80 9.77 12.64
CA GLU A 91 -6.47 9.60 13.93
C GLU A 91 -6.15 10.73 14.91
N GLU A 92 -6.94 10.85 15.99
CA GLU A 92 -6.70 11.82 17.07
C GLU A 92 -5.63 11.30 18.04
N GLY A 93 -4.86 12.22 18.63
CA GLY A 93 -3.86 11.89 19.63
C GLY A 93 -2.46 11.76 19.07
N GLU A 94 -1.64 10.98 19.77
CA GLU A 94 -0.26 10.72 19.39
C GLU A 94 -0.18 9.77 18.20
N GLU A 95 0.86 9.95 17.37
CA GLU A 95 1.11 9.07 16.22
C GLU A 95 1.32 7.62 16.67
N HIS A 96 0.59 6.71 16.07
CA HIS A 96 0.67 5.28 16.35
C HIS A 96 0.39 4.45 15.10
N LEU A 97 0.69 3.16 15.15
CA LEU A 97 0.43 2.28 14.03
C LEU A 97 -1.06 2.00 13.87
N VAL A 98 -1.65 2.53 12.81
CA VAL A 98 -3.00 2.17 12.37
C VAL A 98 -2.93 0.96 11.44
N VAL A 99 -3.72 -0.06 11.73
CA VAL A 99 -3.96 -1.22 10.86
C VAL A 99 -5.41 -1.20 10.40
N ASN A 100 -5.63 -1.17 9.10
CA ASN A 100 -6.96 -1.29 8.51
C ASN A 100 -6.84 -2.08 7.19
N LEU A 101 -7.42 -3.28 7.16
CA LEU A 101 -7.51 -4.15 5.98
C LEU A 101 -8.93 -4.20 5.41
N ARG A 102 -9.90 -3.54 6.06
CA ARG A 102 -11.33 -3.49 5.70
C ARG A 102 -11.66 -2.34 4.75
N GLY A 103 -10.87 -1.28 4.82
CA GLY A 103 -11.02 -0.09 3.99
C GLY A 103 -9.66 0.56 3.73
N LEU A 104 -9.35 0.81 2.47
CA LEU A 104 -8.02 1.16 2.00
C LEU A 104 -8.06 2.43 1.14
N ASP A 105 -7.11 3.32 1.31
CA ASP A 105 -6.74 4.31 0.30
C ASP A 105 -5.59 3.79 -0.57
N CYS A 106 -5.11 4.62 -1.50
CA CYS A 106 -4.06 4.20 -2.43
C CYS A 106 -2.74 3.85 -1.73
N THR A 107 -2.37 4.59 -0.69
CA THR A 107 -1.12 4.37 0.06
C THR A 107 -1.23 3.14 0.96
N THR A 108 -2.29 3.04 1.73
CA THR A 108 -2.50 1.90 2.63
C THR A 108 -2.72 0.59 1.86
N PHE A 109 -3.36 0.61 0.69
CA PHE A 109 -3.44 -0.53 -0.21
C PHE A 109 -2.05 -1.04 -0.61
N MET A 110 -1.21 -0.15 -1.10
CA MET A 110 0.14 -0.46 -1.56
C MET A 110 1.01 -0.99 -0.41
N GLU A 111 1.04 -0.29 0.72
CA GLU A 111 1.84 -0.70 1.88
C GLU A 111 1.40 -2.05 2.45
N ASN A 112 0.10 -2.25 2.68
CA ASN A 112 -0.42 -3.50 3.21
C ASN A 112 -0.12 -4.67 2.28
N THR A 113 -0.25 -4.49 0.97
CA THR A 113 0.04 -5.53 -0.02
C THR A 113 1.54 -5.90 -0.03
N LEU A 114 2.42 -4.91 0.02
CA LEU A 114 3.87 -5.12 0.12
C LEU A 114 4.23 -5.85 1.41
N VAL A 115 3.68 -5.42 2.54
CA VAL A 115 3.99 -6.00 3.86
C VAL A 115 3.51 -7.44 3.96
N LEU A 116 2.35 -7.78 3.42
CA LEU A 116 1.87 -9.16 3.34
C LEU A 116 2.82 -10.06 2.52
N ALA A 117 3.32 -9.57 1.38
CA ALA A 117 4.29 -10.29 0.57
C ALA A 117 5.61 -10.49 1.33
N ARG A 118 6.09 -9.46 2.04
CA ARG A 118 7.28 -9.55 2.89
C ARG A 118 7.11 -10.57 4.02
N CYS A 119 5.99 -10.53 4.74
CA CYS A 119 5.68 -11.51 5.79
C CYS A 119 5.70 -12.96 5.28
N LEU A 120 5.14 -13.17 4.09
CA LEU A 120 5.14 -14.48 3.44
C LEU A 120 6.58 -15.00 3.18
N HIS A 121 7.46 -14.13 2.65
CA HIS A 121 8.85 -14.50 2.32
C HIS A 121 9.74 -14.63 3.58
N LEU A 122 9.48 -13.83 4.61
CA LEU A 122 10.18 -13.93 5.91
C LEU A 122 9.72 -15.13 6.76
N ASN A 123 8.72 -15.89 6.30
CA ASN A 123 8.06 -16.92 7.12
C ASN A 123 7.49 -16.37 8.43
N ALA A 124 7.11 -15.11 8.42
CA ALA A 124 6.61 -14.34 9.57
C ALA A 124 5.07 -14.29 9.52
N ALA A 125 4.41 -15.42 9.78
CA ALA A 125 2.99 -15.62 9.55
C ALA A 125 2.09 -15.15 10.72
N THR A 126 2.61 -14.33 11.64
CA THR A 126 1.82 -13.78 12.76
C THR A 126 1.35 -12.36 12.47
N PHE A 127 0.20 -11.99 13.02
CA PHE A 127 -0.32 -10.63 12.91
C PHE A 127 0.59 -9.61 13.61
N GLU A 128 1.29 -10.03 14.67
CA GLU A 128 2.30 -9.19 15.34
C GLU A 128 3.49 -8.88 14.41
N GLU A 129 4.03 -9.87 13.72
CA GLU A 129 5.09 -9.64 12.74
C GLU A 129 4.63 -8.78 11.59
N TYR A 130 3.39 -8.96 11.11
CA TYR A 130 2.80 -8.08 10.12
C TYR A 130 2.77 -6.61 10.61
N ARG A 131 2.38 -6.36 11.86
CA ARG A 131 2.40 -5.02 12.46
C ARG A 131 3.82 -4.45 12.52
N LYS A 132 4.82 -5.26 12.92
CA LYS A 132 6.23 -4.84 12.92
C LYS A 132 6.71 -4.48 11.50
N GLN A 133 6.41 -5.31 10.50
CA GLN A 133 6.77 -5.04 9.12
C GLN A 133 6.04 -3.80 8.56
N LEU A 134 4.80 -3.58 8.95
CA LEU A 134 4.05 -2.38 8.54
C LEU A 134 4.64 -1.11 9.16
N THR A 135 5.02 -1.15 10.44
CA THR A 135 5.77 -0.05 11.08
C THR A 135 7.08 0.20 10.34
N PHE A 136 7.84 -0.86 10.05
CA PHE A 136 9.13 -0.77 9.36
C PHE A 136 9.01 -0.11 7.98
N VAL A 137 7.95 -0.40 7.22
CA VAL A 137 7.73 0.15 5.89
C VAL A 137 7.18 1.58 5.93
N ARG A 138 6.23 1.87 6.83
CA ARG A 138 5.48 3.13 6.86
C ARG A 138 6.24 4.29 7.50
N TYR A 139 7.13 3.99 8.42
CA TYR A 139 7.81 5.02 9.22
C TYR A 139 9.29 5.14 8.87
N ARG A 140 9.82 6.34 8.98
CA ARG A 140 11.21 6.68 8.71
C ARG A 140 12.15 5.87 9.60
N GLY A 141 13.12 5.19 9.00
CA GLY A 141 14.01 4.28 9.72
C GLY A 141 13.30 3.11 10.41
N GLY A 142 12.00 2.89 10.15
CA GLY A 142 11.21 1.81 10.73
C GLY A 142 10.71 2.06 12.15
N THR A 143 10.75 3.30 12.65
CA THR A 143 10.38 3.63 14.04
C THR A 143 9.36 4.76 14.07
N ILE A 144 8.36 4.65 14.96
CA ILE A 144 7.40 5.71 15.23
C ILE A 144 8.03 6.73 16.18
N ASP A 145 8.17 7.96 15.70
CA ASP A 145 8.68 9.11 16.47
C ASP A 145 7.85 10.34 16.09
N GLY A 146 6.59 10.37 16.54
CA GLY A 146 5.62 11.38 16.22
C GLY A 146 5.22 11.44 14.74
N TYR A 147 4.32 12.35 14.41
CA TYR A 147 3.71 12.51 13.10
C TYR A 147 4.72 12.68 11.93
N PRO A 148 5.83 13.44 12.06
CA PRO A 148 6.80 13.61 10.98
C PRO A 148 7.61 12.35 10.64
N SER A 149 7.60 11.32 11.50
CA SER A 149 8.27 10.05 11.21
C SER A 149 7.53 9.21 10.19
N ARG A 150 6.22 9.41 10.02
CA ARG A 150 5.45 8.77 8.94
C ARG A 150 5.93 9.30 7.59
N LEU A 151 6.12 8.41 6.63
CA LEU A 151 6.60 8.73 5.29
C LEU A 151 5.43 9.25 4.44
N HIS A 152 5.19 10.57 4.50
CA HIS A 152 4.02 11.22 3.89
C HIS A 152 4.14 11.40 2.37
N TYR A 153 5.35 11.60 1.86
CA TYR A 153 5.62 11.77 0.44
C TYR A 153 6.09 10.46 -0.19
N PHE A 154 5.61 10.14 -1.37
CA PHE A 154 5.92 8.87 -2.02
C PHE A 154 7.41 8.74 -2.36
N THR A 155 8.04 9.79 -2.88
CA THR A 155 9.48 9.73 -3.23
C THR A 155 10.38 9.68 -2.01
N ASP A 156 9.91 10.17 -0.86
CA ASP A 156 10.59 10.02 0.42
C ASP A 156 10.38 8.60 0.99
N TRP A 157 9.17 8.05 0.83
CA TRP A 157 8.87 6.66 1.15
C TRP A 157 9.75 5.70 0.34
N VAL A 158 9.92 5.93 -0.96
CA VAL A 158 10.81 5.14 -1.82
C VAL A 158 12.25 5.23 -1.33
N HIS A 159 12.75 6.44 -1.07
CA HIS A 159 14.12 6.65 -0.62
C HIS A 159 14.43 5.96 0.72
N ASP A 160 13.55 6.10 1.72
CA ASP A 160 13.77 5.48 3.03
C ASP A 160 13.66 3.95 2.94
N ASN A 161 12.69 3.44 2.17
CA ASN A 161 12.51 2.01 1.98
C ASN A 161 13.60 1.37 1.09
N GLU A 162 14.23 2.12 0.20
CA GLU A 162 15.42 1.67 -0.52
C GLU A 162 16.61 1.50 0.44
N ARG A 163 16.83 2.47 1.33
CA ARG A 163 17.88 2.38 2.37
C ARG A 163 17.65 1.22 3.34
N LYS A 164 16.38 0.86 3.59
CA LYS A 164 15.98 -0.29 4.42
C LYS A 164 16.05 -1.63 3.67
N GLY A 165 16.37 -1.63 2.37
CA GLY A 165 16.39 -2.85 1.55
C GLY A 165 15.00 -3.45 1.31
N VAL A 166 13.95 -2.63 1.33
CA VAL A 166 12.56 -3.03 1.09
C VAL A 166 12.21 -2.97 -0.39
N VAL A 167 12.64 -1.90 -1.05
CA VAL A 167 12.44 -1.65 -2.48
C VAL A 167 13.73 -1.16 -3.13
N ARG A 168 13.74 -1.06 -4.44
CA ARG A 168 14.74 -0.35 -5.25
C ARG A 168 14.03 0.68 -6.10
N ASP A 169 14.51 1.94 -6.09
CA ASP A 169 14.10 2.93 -7.08
C ASP A 169 14.69 2.54 -8.45
N VAL A 170 13.83 2.15 -9.38
CA VAL A 170 14.23 1.78 -10.74
C VAL A 170 13.87 2.85 -11.77
N THR A 171 13.35 3.99 -11.32
CA THR A 171 12.83 5.06 -12.20
C THR A 171 13.89 5.58 -13.15
N ALA A 172 15.08 5.93 -12.64
CA ALA A 172 16.17 6.42 -13.47
C ALA A 172 16.67 5.37 -14.47
N ALA A 173 16.81 4.10 -14.02
CA ALA A 173 17.24 2.99 -14.85
C ALA A 173 16.27 2.69 -16.01
N LEU A 174 14.98 2.94 -15.81
CA LEU A 174 13.92 2.82 -16.82
C LEU A 174 13.73 4.10 -17.66
N GLY A 175 14.73 4.96 -17.70
CA GLY A 175 14.72 6.17 -18.52
C GLY A 175 13.98 7.35 -17.93
N GLY A 176 13.86 7.39 -16.60
CA GLY A 176 13.35 8.55 -15.89
C GLY A 176 14.23 9.79 -16.08
N GLU A 177 13.59 10.93 -16.18
CA GLU A 177 14.20 12.25 -16.23
C GLU A 177 14.22 12.86 -14.83
N ARG A 178 15.26 13.62 -14.48
CA ARG A 178 15.31 14.31 -13.19
C ARG A 178 14.19 15.36 -13.12
N SER A 179 13.39 15.31 -12.05
CA SER A 179 12.34 16.30 -11.82
C SER A 179 12.94 17.60 -11.29
N ASP A 180 12.48 18.73 -11.82
CA ASP A 180 12.78 20.09 -11.33
C ASP A 180 11.73 20.61 -10.32
N ARG A 181 10.74 19.79 -9.98
CA ARG A 181 9.61 20.17 -9.15
C ARG A 181 10.04 20.30 -7.68
N ARG A 182 9.63 21.42 -7.07
CA ARG A 182 9.77 21.63 -5.63
C ARG A 182 8.66 20.88 -4.89
N VAL A 183 9.04 20.15 -3.84
CA VAL A 183 8.11 19.48 -2.92
C VAL A 183 7.96 20.32 -1.66
N ASN A 184 6.75 20.80 -1.38
CA ASN A 184 6.44 21.63 -0.20
C ASN A 184 4.93 21.69 0.10
N PHE A 185 4.16 20.69 -0.36
CA PHE A 185 2.70 20.75 -0.26
C PHE A 185 2.22 20.81 1.20
N MET A 186 2.74 19.95 2.07
CA MET A 186 2.29 19.87 3.45
C MET A 186 2.63 21.14 4.22
N SER A 187 3.86 21.66 4.06
CA SER A 187 4.26 22.87 4.78
C SER A 187 3.58 24.15 4.30
N THR A 188 3.07 24.17 3.06
CA THR A 188 2.31 25.30 2.49
C THR A 188 0.80 25.16 2.67
N HIS A 189 0.30 23.97 3.02
CA HIS A 189 -1.11 23.70 3.28
C HIS A 189 -1.32 23.04 4.66
N PRO A 190 -0.76 23.60 5.77
CA PRO A 190 -0.81 22.94 7.07
C PRO A 190 -2.25 22.74 7.57
N GLY A 191 -3.19 23.58 7.15
CA GLY A 191 -4.61 23.45 7.49
C GLY A 191 -5.30 22.20 6.93
N SER A 192 -4.66 21.49 5.97
CA SER A 192 -5.15 20.21 5.45
C SER A 192 -4.73 19.02 6.31
N TYR A 193 -3.86 19.23 7.29
CA TYR A 193 -3.29 18.19 8.14
C TYR A 193 -3.41 18.60 9.61
N ARG A 194 -4.31 17.95 10.33
CA ARG A 194 -4.63 18.35 11.72
C ARG A 194 -3.39 18.40 12.63
N GLN A 195 -2.48 17.43 12.52
CA GLN A 195 -1.27 17.35 13.33
C GLN A 195 -0.28 18.50 13.05
N LEU A 196 -0.36 19.13 11.88
CA LEU A 196 0.50 20.29 11.55
C LEU A 196 0.05 21.60 12.22
N ALA A 197 -1.01 21.57 13.02
CA ALA A 197 -1.28 22.64 14.01
C ALA A 197 -0.18 22.72 15.09
N ASN A 198 0.56 21.63 15.32
CA ASN A 198 1.78 21.62 16.14
C ASN A 198 2.93 22.24 15.33
N ALA A 199 3.51 23.35 15.84
CA ALA A 199 4.58 24.08 15.18
C ALA A 199 5.87 23.27 15.05
N GLU A 200 6.17 22.37 15.98
CA GLU A 200 7.34 21.49 15.92
C GLU A 200 7.19 20.47 14.79
N TYR A 201 6.00 19.86 14.63
CA TYR A 201 5.73 18.95 13.53
C TYR A 201 5.79 19.66 12.17
N LEU A 202 5.25 20.87 12.09
CA LEU A 202 5.33 21.69 10.86
C LEU A 202 6.79 22.01 10.52
N SER A 203 7.63 22.33 11.53
CA SER A 203 9.08 22.56 11.33
C SER A 203 9.76 21.30 10.81
N ALA A 204 9.53 20.15 11.44
CA ALA A 204 10.11 18.87 11.03
C ALA A 204 9.69 18.47 9.59
N ILE A 205 8.43 18.72 9.21
CA ILE A 205 7.98 18.48 7.82
C ILE A 205 8.72 19.38 6.84
N ARG A 206 8.97 20.66 7.17
CA ARG A 206 9.79 21.54 6.31
C ARG A 206 11.20 21.02 6.13
N GLU A 207 11.82 20.47 7.15
CA GLU A 207 13.15 19.86 7.06
C GLU A 207 13.14 18.61 6.15
N VAL A 208 12.09 17.79 6.25
CA VAL A 208 11.89 16.65 5.35
C VAL A 208 11.76 17.12 3.90
N GLU A 209 10.90 18.11 3.64
CA GLU A 209 10.69 18.68 2.30
C GLU A 209 11.99 19.28 1.73
N GLU A 210 12.77 19.98 2.54
CA GLU A 210 14.04 20.54 2.11
C GLU A 210 15.06 19.44 1.78
N ALA A 211 15.17 18.38 2.59
CA ALA A 211 16.01 17.23 2.30
C ALA A 211 15.60 16.53 1.00
N MET A 212 14.29 16.39 0.74
CA MET A 212 13.76 15.86 -0.51
C MET A 212 14.15 16.73 -1.71
N ASN A 213 14.04 18.04 -1.60
CA ASN A 213 14.38 18.99 -2.66
C ASN A 213 15.88 18.98 -2.99
N GLN A 214 16.75 18.85 -1.98
CA GLN A 214 18.20 18.73 -2.17
C GLN A 214 18.57 17.43 -2.89
N ARG A 215 17.93 16.31 -2.50
CA ARG A 215 18.13 14.99 -3.14
C ARG A 215 17.56 14.97 -4.56
N GLY A 216 16.37 15.54 -4.76
CA GLY A 216 15.59 15.43 -5.98
C GLY A 216 15.08 14.00 -6.21
N PHE A 217 14.38 13.80 -7.32
CA PHE A 217 13.86 12.49 -7.72
C PHE A 217 13.72 12.42 -9.24
N PHE A 218 13.53 11.20 -9.76
CA PHE A 218 13.34 10.94 -11.18
C PHE A 218 11.88 10.61 -11.47
N VAL A 219 11.45 10.91 -12.71
CA VAL A 219 10.09 10.59 -13.21
C VAL A 219 10.24 10.07 -14.65
N VAL A 220 9.63 8.94 -14.96
CA VAL A 220 9.40 8.55 -16.35
C VAL A 220 8.24 9.39 -16.88
N PRO A 221 8.47 10.30 -17.83
CA PRO A 221 7.41 11.18 -18.36
C PRO A 221 6.26 10.38 -18.97
N SER A 222 5.03 10.89 -18.85
CA SER A 222 3.82 10.20 -19.34
C SER A 222 3.92 9.75 -20.81
N ARG A 223 4.56 10.57 -21.67
CA ARG A 223 4.80 10.25 -23.10
C ARG A 223 5.70 9.02 -23.31
N ARG A 224 6.51 8.64 -22.31
CA ARG A 224 7.47 7.54 -22.39
C ARG A 224 7.03 6.28 -21.64
N VAL A 225 5.92 6.34 -20.89
CA VAL A 225 5.44 5.17 -20.11
C VAL A 225 5.12 4.00 -21.04
N VAL A 226 4.65 4.25 -22.25
CA VAL A 226 4.38 3.19 -23.24
C VAL A 226 5.66 2.43 -23.65
N ASP A 227 6.80 3.12 -23.70
CA ASP A 227 8.06 2.53 -24.14
C ASP A 227 8.60 1.52 -23.11
N ILE A 228 8.34 1.73 -21.82
CA ILE A 228 8.84 0.91 -20.72
C ILE A 228 7.85 -0.16 -20.24
N LEU A 229 6.66 -0.28 -20.85
CA LEU A 229 5.68 -1.31 -20.45
C LEU A 229 6.27 -2.73 -20.42
N PRO A 230 7.16 -3.15 -21.36
CA PRO A 230 7.77 -4.48 -21.29
C PRO A 230 8.66 -4.70 -20.06
N GLU A 231 9.21 -3.64 -19.48
CA GLU A 231 10.16 -3.66 -18.38
C GLU A 231 9.49 -3.57 -17.00
N LEU A 232 8.18 -3.21 -16.98
CA LEU A 232 7.40 -3.22 -15.75
C LEU A 232 7.08 -4.66 -15.31
N LEU A 233 7.40 -5.00 -14.09
CA LEU A 233 7.22 -6.32 -13.51
C LEU A 233 5.99 -6.36 -12.59
N ASP A 234 5.49 -7.58 -12.34
CA ASP A 234 4.47 -7.79 -11.31
C ASP A 234 4.96 -7.27 -9.95
N GLY A 235 4.11 -6.52 -9.26
CA GLY A 235 4.41 -5.95 -7.96
C GLY A 235 5.23 -4.65 -8.00
N ASP A 236 5.70 -4.16 -9.16
CA ASP A 236 6.28 -2.82 -9.22
C ASP A 236 5.29 -1.80 -8.65
N ILE A 237 5.75 -1.00 -7.70
CA ILE A 237 4.97 0.03 -7.03
C ILE A 237 5.10 1.31 -7.84
N LEU A 238 3.97 1.88 -8.23
CA LEU A 238 3.93 3.10 -9.02
C LEU A 238 3.39 4.26 -8.21
N GLY A 239 4.11 5.38 -8.24
CA GLY A 239 3.61 6.69 -7.86
C GLY A 239 3.34 7.54 -9.10
N THR A 240 2.14 8.13 -9.23
CA THR A 240 1.80 8.98 -10.36
C THR A 240 2.23 10.42 -10.09
N ALA A 241 3.30 10.86 -10.74
CA ALA A 241 3.75 12.25 -10.69
C ALA A 241 2.65 13.20 -11.19
N THR A 242 2.53 14.38 -10.59
CA THR A 242 1.35 15.23 -10.77
C THR A 242 1.68 16.67 -11.15
N THR A 243 0.71 17.38 -11.76
CA THR A 243 0.79 18.84 -11.96
C THR A 243 0.49 19.64 -10.71
N ILE A 244 -0.02 19.03 -9.62
CA ILE A 244 -0.34 19.75 -8.38
C ILE A 244 0.93 20.36 -7.79
N ALA A 245 0.92 21.67 -7.59
CA ALA A 245 2.08 22.38 -7.06
C ALA A 245 2.45 21.86 -5.67
N GLY A 246 3.74 21.65 -5.43
CA GLY A 246 4.26 21.20 -4.13
C GLY A 246 4.13 19.70 -3.86
N MET A 247 3.41 18.94 -4.68
CA MET A 247 3.33 17.48 -4.58
C MET A 247 4.34 16.79 -5.51
N ASP A 248 4.90 15.69 -5.04
CA ASP A 248 5.69 14.76 -5.85
C ASP A 248 4.77 13.80 -6.62
N VAL A 249 3.88 13.13 -5.91
CA VAL A 249 2.97 12.08 -6.39
C VAL A 249 1.57 12.33 -5.83
N SER A 250 0.54 12.15 -6.65
CA SER A 250 -0.85 12.33 -6.24
C SER A 250 -1.62 11.00 -6.05
N HIS A 251 -1.07 9.89 -6.51
CA HIS A 251 -1.72 8.60 -6.41
C HIS A 251 -0.72 7.45 -6.53
N THR A 252 -1.03 6.31 -5.89
CA THR A 252 -0.17 5.13 -5.88
C THR A 252 -0.96 3.85 -6.16
N GLY A 253 -0.24 2.81 -6.53
CA GLY A 253 -0.76 1.46 -6.75
C GLY A 253 0.35 0.52 -7.18
N ILE A 254 -0.02 -0.64 -7.70
CA ILE A 254 0.95 -1.66 -8.12
C ILE A 254 0.69 -2.12 -9.55
N VAL A 255 1.74 -2.59 -10.19
CA VAL A 255 1.66 -3.25 -11.49
C VAL A 255 1.20 -4.69 -11.30
N VAL A 256 0.26 -5.10 -12.13
CA VAL A 256 -0.17 -6.50 -12.24
C VAL A 256 -0.25 -6.86 -13.73
N ARG A 257 0.54 -7.84 -14.15
CA ARG A 257 0.51 -8.30 -15.54
C ARG A 257 -0.66 -9.24 -15.79
N GLU A 258 -1.44 -8.96 -16.79
CA GLU A 258 -2.59 -9.76 -17.20
C GLU A 258 -2.58 -9.97 -18.71
N GLY A 259 -2.47 -11.21 -19.15
CA GLY A 259 -2.28 -11.51 -20.56
C GLY A 259 -1.02 -10.88 -21.18
N GLY A 260 0.03 -10.68 -20.38
CA GLY A 260 1.27 -10.01 -20.80
C GLY A 260 1.23 -8.47 -20.71
N ILE A 261 0.07 -7.87 -20.45
CA ILE A 261 -0.11 -6.42 -20.35
C ILE A 261 0.07 -5.97 -18.90
N PRO A 262 0.98 -5.04 -18.59
CA PRO A 262 1.09 -4.45 -17.25
C PRO A 262 -0.07 -3.48 -17.03
N ARG A 263 -0.94 -3.82 -16.08
CA ARG A 263 -2.12 -3.06 -15.67
C ARG A 263 -1.90 -2.44 -14.31
N PHE A 264 -2.69 -1.43 -13.96
CA PHE A 264 -2.58 -0.71 -12.70
C PHE A 264 -3.66 -1.17 -11.72
N LEU A 265 -3.25 -1.82 -10.63
CA LEU A 265 -4.11 -2.21 -9.53
C LEU A 265 -3.95 -1.20 -8.40
N HIS A 266 -5.04 -0.54 -8.01
CA HIS A 266 -4.99 0.59 -7.09
C HIS A 266 -6.31 0.75 -6.32
N ALA A 267 -6.34 1.66 -5.33
CA ALA A 267 -7.53 2.08 -4.62
C ALA A 267 -7.88 3.53 -5.01
N PRO A 268 -8.66 3.76 -6.08
CA PRO A 268 -9.02 5.11 -6.52
C PRO A 268 -10.18 5.68 -5.71
N LEU A 269 -10.08 6.96 -5.33
CA LEU A 269 -11.18 7.68 -4.67
C LEU A 269 -12.47 7.63 -5.51
N SER A 270 -12.38 7.91 -6.81
CA SER A 270 -13.52 7.91 -7.72
C SER A 270 -14.14 6.53 -7.96
N GLY A 271 -13.37 5.46 -7.74
CA GLY A 271 -13.80 4.08 -7.91
C GLY A 271 -14.50 3.48 -6.68
N GLY A 272 -14.31 4.09 -5.51
CA GLY A 272 -14.91 3.67 -4.25
C GLY A 272 -14.44 2.31 -3.71
N ALA A 273 -13.47 1.67 -4.37
CA ALA A 273 -12.92 0.37 -3.95
C ALA A 273 -11.59 0.10 -4.65
N VAL A 274 -10.82 -0.87 -4.15
CA VAL A 274 -9.65 -1.43 -4.85
C VAL A 274 -10.09 -1.97 -6.20
N TRP A 275 -9.42 -1.52 -7.25
CA TRP A 275 -9.83 -1.76 -8.63
C TRP A 275 -8.63 -2.00 -9.55
N MET A 276 -8.80 -2.85 -10.56
CA MET A 276 -7.87 -2.99 -11.68
C MET A 276 -8.27 -2.00 -12.76
N ALA A 277 -7.40 -1.02 -13.06
CA ALA A 277 -7.65 -0.06 -14.12
C ALA A 277 -7.82 -0.74 -15.49
N ASP A 278 -8.66 -0.18 -16.35
CA ASP A 278 -8.82 -0.66 -17.70
C ASP A 278 -7.57 -0.30 -18.56
N GLY A 279 -7.20 -1.18 -19.49
CA GLY A 279 -6.03 -1.00 -20.34
C GLY A 279 -4.69 -1.19 -19.60
N SER A 280 -3.63 -0.70 -20.20
CA SER A 280 -2.27 -0.72 -19.66
C SER A 280 -2.02 0.41 -18.67
N VAL A 281 -0.89 0.37 -17.96
CA VAL A 281 -0.40 1.51 -17.17
C VAL A 281 -0.29 2.78 -18.01
N ALA A 282 0.17 2.68 -19.27
CA ALA A 282 0.30 3.84 -20.14
C ALA A 282 -1.08 4.44 -20.49
N ASP A 283 -2.09 3.59 -20.73
CA ASP A 283 -3.46 4.04 -21.00
C ASP A 283 -4.04 4.77 -19.80
N TYR A 284 -3.81 4.22 -18.58
CA TYR A 284 -4.25 4.86 -17.34
C TYR A 284 -3.61 6.24 -17.17
N ILE A 285 -2.28 6.35 -17.27
CA ILE A 285 -1.57 7.62 -17.09
C ILE A 285 -2.00 8.64 -18.13
N SER A 286 -2.10 8.26 -19.41
CA SER A 286 -2.46 9.18 -20.51
C SER A 286 -3.92 9.68 -20.41
N SER A 287 -4.81 8.91 -19.79
CA SER A 287 -6.21 9.29 -19.59
C SER A 287 -6.40 10.37 -18.51
N HIS A 288 -5.38 10.66 -17.69
CA HIS A 288 -5.45 11.60 -16.58
C HIS A 288 -4.56 12.82 -16.83
N LYS A 289 -5.15 13.95 -17.23
CA LYS A 289 -4.43 15.19 -17.58
C LYS A 289 -3.48 15.73 -16.51
N GLN A 290 -3.74 15.42 -15.23
CA GLN A 290 -2.91 15.88 -14.12
C GLN A 290 -1.71 14.96 -13.88
N MET A 291 -1.65 13.77 -14.46
CA MET A 291 -0.55 12.83 -14.31
C MET A 291 0.54 13.13 -15.33
N THR A 292 1.72 13.54 -14.86
CA THR A 292 2.84 13.94 -15.70
C THR A 292 3.80 12.79 -16.00
N GLY A 293 3.69 11.69 -15.29
CA GLY A 293 4.55 10.52 -15.42
C GLY A 293 4.46 9.60 -14.23
N ILE A 294 5.44 8.71 -14.07
CA ILE A 294 5.49 7.75 -12.98
C ILE A 294 6.86 7.68 -12.31
N VAL A 295 6.86 7.41 -11.01
CA VAL A 295 8.00 6.96 -10.20
C VAL A 295 7.81 5.48 -9.91
N ILE A 296 8.86 4.67 -9.97
CA ILE A 296 8.77 3.21 -9.94
C ILE A 296 9.68 2.65 -8.85
N ALA A 297 9.09 2.02 -7.86
CA ALA A 297 9.80 1.29 -6.82
C ALA A 297 9.56 -0.22 -6.97
N ARG A 298 10.63 -0.99 -7.12
CA ARG A 298 10.59 -2.44 -7.29
C ARG A 298 10.79 -3.14 -5.95
N PRO A 299 9.86 -3.98 -5.49
CA PRO A 299 10.04 -4.75 -4.25
C PRO A 299 11.27 -5.65 -4.31
N LEU A 300 11.99 -5.74 -3.21
CA LEU A 300 13.11 -6.64 -3.02
C LEU A 300 12.73 -7.81 -2.13
N ASP A 301 13.23 -9.00 -2.44
CA ASP A 301 13.09 -10.13 -1.55
C ASP A 301 13.72 -9.78 -0.20
N PRO A 302 12.97 -9.92 0.91
CA PRO A 302 13.50 -9.57 2.21
C PRO A 302 14.68 -10.48 2.56
N ALA A 303 15.80 -9.87 2.98
CA ALA A 303 16.91 -10.64 3.51
C ALA A 303 16.44 -11.42 4.75
N PRO A 304 16.88 -12.66 4.95
CA PRO A 304 16.69 -13.35 6.22
C PRO A 304 17.21 -12.44 7.32
N GLY A 305 16.42 -12.25 8.38
CA GLY A 305 16.88 -11.52 9.56
C GLY A 305 18.17 -12.15 10.11
N PRO A 306 19.00 -11.35 10.78
CA PRO A 306 20.21 -11.85 11.41
C PRO A 306 19.91 -12.90 12.47
#